data_055cd666e90a6d35ccd76434b257e742
#
_entry.id   055cd666e90a6d35ccd76434b257e742
#
_cell.length_a   1.000
_cell.length_b   1.000
_cell.length_c   1.000
_cell.angle_alpha   90.00
_cell.angle_beta   90.00
_cell.angle_gamma   90.00
#
_symmetry.space_group_name_H-M   'P 1'
#
loop_
_entity.id
_entity.type
_entity.pdbx_description
1 polymer ?
#
loop_
_entity_poly.entity_id
_entity_poly.type
_entity_poly.pdbx_seq_one_letter_code
_entity_poly.pdbx_strand_id
1 'polypeptide(L)'
;MALTRNLEQTRNGGGDCLVIRGWCVEIKRQERLSRPTWWRQACEQAQRVGAEPMLLFRRNREQWTAWVHTSQNQWRETDIVGAAQAIREKWLAWP
;
A
#
# COMPACT_ATOMS: atom_id res chain seq x y z
N MET A 1 -18.38 -19.24 -2.56
CA MET A 1 -18.41 -17.89 -2.91
C MET A 1 -17.10 -17.31 -3.25
N ALA A 2 -17.07 -16.68 -4.36
CA ALA A 2 -15.84 -16.14 -4.89
C ALA A 2 -15.22 -15.08 -3.98
N LEU A 3 -16.06 -14.23 -3.41
CA LEU A 3 -15.57 -13.18 -2.53
C LEU A 3 -14.86 -13.74 -1.31
N THR A 4 -15.47 -14.75 -0.68
CA THR A 4 -14.87 -15.34 0.50
C THR A 4 -13.51 -15.95 0.16
N ARG A 5 -13.45 -16.62 -0.98
CA ARG A 5 -12.22 -17.25 -1.39
C ARG A 5 -11.14 -16.20 -1.66
N ASN A 6 -11.51 -15.10 -2.28
CA ASN A 6 -10.55 -14.04 -2.55
C ASN A 6 -9.99 -13.46 -1.28
N LEU A 7 -10.82 -13.28 -0.28
CA LEU A 7 -10.36 -12.77 0.99
C LEU A 7 -9.37 -13.71 1.65
N GLU A 8 -9.63 -14.99 1.57
CA GLU A 8 -8.70 -15.97 2.11
C GLU A 8 -7.37 -15.95 1.38
N GLN A 9 -7.45 -15.89 0.06
CA GLN A 9 -6.23 -15.80 -0.72
C GLN A 9 -5.42 -14.58 -0.37
N THR A 10 -6.10 -13.49 -0.16
CA THR A 10 -5.44 -12.25 0.18
C THR A 10 -4.66 -12.38 1.46
N ARG A 11 -5.28 -12.97 2.47
CA ARG A 11 -4.60 -13.17 3.73
C ARG A 11 -3.40 -14.09 3.58
N ASN A 12 -3.56 -15.16 2.83
CA ASN A 12 -2.49 -16.12 2.66
C ASN A 12 -1.40 -15.62 1.74
N GLY A 13 -1.78 -14.87 0.74
CA GLY A 13 -0.84 -14.34 -0.22
C GLY A 13 -0.17 -13.06 0.24
N GLY A 14 -0.54 -12.57 1.41
CA GLY A 14 0.04 -11.36 1.93
C GLY A 14 -0.41 -10.11 1.22
N GLY A 15 -1.46 -10.18 0.42
CA GLY A 15 -1.76 -9.02 -0.36
C GLY A 15 -3.20 -8.63 -0.36
N ASP A 16 -3.53 -7.62 0.39
CA ASP A 16 -4.79 -6.94 0.34
C ASP A 16 -4.54 -5.56 -0.17
N CYS A 17 -4.12 -5.47 -1.41
CA CYS A 17 -3.81 -4.14 -1.89
C CYS A 17 -5.05 -3.53 -2.54
N LEU A 18 -5.30 -2.29 -2.19
CA LEU A 18 -6.35 -1.51 -2.81
C LEU A 18 -5.76 -0.79 -4.01
N VAL A 19 -6.23 -1.13 -5.20
CA VAL A 19 -5.69 -0.54 -6.43
C VAL A 19 -6.47 0.73 -6.75
N ILE A 20 -5.77 1.85 -6.76
CA ILE A 20 -6.35 3.15 -7.07
C ILE A 20 -5.50 3.81 -8.12
N ARG A 21 -5.98 3.85 -9.35
CA ARG A 21 -5.37 4.59 -10.46
C ARG A 21 -3.84 4.52 -10.47
N GLY A 22 -3.32 3.31 -10.58
CA GLY A 22 -1.88 3.13 -10.69
C GLY A 22 -1.16 2.98 -9.37
N TRP A 23 -1.86 3.09 -8.24
CA TRP A 23 -1.31 2.81 -6.93
C TRP A 23 -1.84 1.49 -6.39
N CYS A 24 -0.96 0.71 -5.79
CA CYS A 24 -1.32 -0.47 -5.03
C CYS A 24 -1.10 -0.13 -3.56
N VAL A 25 -2.18 0.11 -2.83
CA VAL A 25 -2.13 0.62 -1.47
C VAL A 25 -2.32 -0.53 -0.49
N GLU A 26 -1.30 -0.78 0.30
CA GLU A 26 -1.32 -1.80 1.34
C GLU A 26 -1.52 -1.11 2.68
N ILE A 27 -2.46 -1.59 3.48
CA ILE A 27 -2.82 -0.95 4.74
C ILE A 27 -2.53 -1.91 5.89
N LYS A 28 -1.73 -1.46 6.85
CA LYS A 28 -1.36 -2.26 8.01
C LYS A 28 -1.67 -1.51 9.29
N ARG A 29 -2.32 -2.18 10.22
CA ARG A 29 -2.65 -1.62 11.52
C ARG A 29 -2.32 -2.67 12.56
N GLN A 30 -1.13 -2.57 13.15
CA GLN A 30 -0.65 -3.56 14.09
C GLN A 30 0.19 -2.91 15.18
N GLU A 31 0.20 -3.54 16.34
CA GLU A 31 1.04 -3.07 17.45
C GLU A 31 2.52 -3.22 17.13
N ARG A 32 2.87 -4.32 16.50
CA ARG A 32 4.26 -4.54 16.10
C ARG A 32 4.48 -4.05 14.69
N LEU A 33 5.49 -3.21 14.54
CA LEU A 33 5.83 -2.70 13.23
C LEU A 33 6.87 -3.60 12.59
N SER A 34 6.60 -4.00 11.36
CA SER A 34 7.54 -4.79 10.57
C SER A 34 7.66 -4.14 9.19
N ARG A 35 8.12 -2.89 9.18
CA ARG A 35 8.06 -2.04 7.99
C ARG A 35 8.82 -2.60 6.80
N PRO A 36 10.05 -3.10 6.95
CA PRO A 36 10.76 -3.61 5.78
C PRO A 36 10.05 -4.78 5.12
N THR A 37 9.48 -5.68 5.94
CA THR A 37 8.73 -6.82 5.42
C THR A 37 7.48 -6.35 4.70
N TRP A 38 6.75 -5.42 5.31
CA TRP A 38 5.52 -4.88 4.72
C TRP A 38 5.81 -4.18 3.42
N TRP A 39 6.91 -3.42 3.38
CA TRP A 39 7.26 -2.70 2.16
C TRP A 39 7.60 -3.68 1.03
N ARG A 40 8.36 -4.71 1.34
CA ARG A 40 8.69 -5.71 0.33
C ARG A 40 7.43 -6.37 -0.21
N GLN A 41 6.49 -6.72 0.68
CA GLN A 41 5.23 -7.31 0.25
C GLN A 41 4.44 -6.34 -0.62
N ALA A 42 4.42 -5.08 -0.24
CA ALA A 42 3.72 -4.07 -1.02
C ALA A 42 4.32 -3.95 -2.42
N CYS A 43 5.64 -3.96 -2.52
CA CYS A 43 6.31 -3.90 -3.82
C CYS A 43 5.97 -5.11 -4.67
N GLU A 44 6.00 -6.30 -4.08
CA GLU A 44 5.70 -7.52 -4.81
C GLU A 44 4.26 -7.52 -5.30
N GLN A 45 3.35 -7.11 -4.45
CA GLN A 45 1.94 -7.05 -4.81
C GLN A 45 1.70 -6.04 -5.92
N ALA A 46 2.32 -4.88 -5.80
CA ALA A 46 2.17 -3.83 -6.81
C ALA A 46 2.69 -4.29 -8.16
N GLN A 47 3.80 -5.02 -8.15
CA GLN A 47 4.37 -5.54 -9.40
C GLN A 47 3.40 -6.48 -10.09
N ARG A 48 2.70 -7.30 -9.32
CA ARG A 48 1.74 -8.24 -9.91
C ARG A 48 0.59 -7.54 -10.61
N VAL A 49 0.18 -6.40 -10.10
CA VAL A 49 -0.97 -5.69 -10.67
C VAL A 49 -0.55 -4.53 -11.56
N GLY A 50 0.75 -4.34 -11.76
CA GLY A 50 1.23 -3.28 -12.65
C GLY A 50 1.05 -1.88 -12.08
N ALA A 51 1.24 -1.73 -10.77
CA ALA A 51 1.02 -0.45 -10.10
C ALA A 51 2.23 -0.11 -9.24
N GLU A 52 2.24 1.11 -8.69
CA GLU A 52 3.28 1.54 -7.77
C GLU A 52 2.85 1.27 -6.34
N PRO A 53 3.77 0.81 -5.49
CA PRO A 53 3.39 0.49 -4.11
C PRO A 53 3.24 1.72 -3.24
N MET A 54 2.29 1.65 -2.34
CA MET A 54 2.10 2.62 -1.27
C MET A 54 1.74 1.84 -0.02
N LEU A 55 2.44 2.13 1.07
CA LEU A 55 2.21 1.44 2.34
C LEU A 55 1.69 2.44 3.35
N LEU A 56 0.51 2.18 3.89
CA LEU A 56 -0.06 2.96 4.98
C LEU A 56 -0.04 2.10 6.22
N PHE A 57 0.52 2.62 7.30
CA PHE A 57 0.59 1.83 8.52
C PHE A 57 0.46 2.70 9.75
N ARG A 58 0.02 2.08 10.84
CA ARG A 58 -0.01 2.73 12.14
C ARG A 58 -0.10 1.69 13.24
N ARG A 59 0.34 2.06 14.43
CA ARG A 59 0.01 1.35 15.65
C ARG A 59 -1.30 1.89 16.19
N ASN A 60 -1.82 1.20 17.20
CA ASN A 60 -3.00 1.70 17.90
C ASN A 60 -2.70 3.08 18.48
N ARG A 61 -3.65 4.00 18.32
CA ARG A 61 -3.58 5.36 18.89
C ARG A 61 -2.49 6.23 18.29
N GLU A 62 -1.84 5.77 17.23
CA GLU A 62 -0.88 6.59 16.52
C GLU A 62 -1.48 7.08 15.22
N GLN A 63 -0.87 8.10 14.66
CA GLN A 63 -1.31 8.61 13.39
C GLN A 63 -0.80 7.74 12.27
N TRP A 64 -1.45 7.82 11.13
CA TRP A 64 -1.03 7.07 9.96
C TRP A 64 0.28 7.61 9.39
N THR A 65 1.13 6.70 9.01
CA THR A 65 2.36 6.99 8.27
C THR A 65 2.26 6.33 6.93
N ALA A 66 2.77 6.99 5.91
CA ALA A 66 2.74 6.46 4.55
C ALA A 66 4.14 6.39 3.98
N TRP A 67 4.45 5.28 3.33
CA TRP A 67 5.62 5.13 2.49
C TRP A 67 5.14 5.13 1.06
N VAL A 68 5.57 6.12 0.30
CA VAL A 68 5.11 6.33 -1.05
C VAL A 68 6.26 6.06 -2.00
N HIS A 69 6.05 5.17 -2.95
CA HIS A 69 7.07 4.79 -3.91
C HIS A 69 7.58 5.99 -4.70
N THR A 70 8.88 6.06 -4.89
CA THR A 70 9.50 7.10 -5.69
C THR A 70 10.13 6.52 -6.96
N SER A 71 11.10 5.61 -6.82
CA SER A 71 11.72 4.97 -7.97
C SER A 71 12.33 3.65 -7.54
N GLN A 72 12.30 2.68 -8.42
CA GLN A 72 12.78 1.33 -8.14
C GLN A 72 12.08 0.81 -6.90
N ASN A 73 12.80 0.48 -5.84
CA ASN A 73 12.19 0.04 -4.58
C ASN A 73 12.35 1.09 -3.48
N GLN A 74 12.59 2.33 -3.88
CA GLN A 74 12.75 3.44 -2.94
C GLN A 74 11.40 4.04 -2.59
N TRP A 75 11.35 4.68 -1.44
CA TRP A 75 10.13 5.34 -0.96
C TRP A 75 10.50 6.63 -0.25
N ARG A 76 9.50 7.49 -0.08
CA ARG A 76 9.58 8.62 0.84
C ARG A 76 8.52 8.46 1.90
N GLU A 77 8.79 8.93 3.09
CA GLU A 77 7.86 8.83 4.19
C GLU A 77 7.06 10.11 4.32
N THR A 78 5.76 9.96 4.52
CA THR A 78 4.87 11.10 4.70
C THR A 78 3.70 10.68 5.59
N ASP A 79 2.70 11.53 5.71
CA ASP A 79 1.52 11.23 6.51
C ASP A 79 0.34 10.94 5.58
N ILE A 80 -0.86 10.85 6.18
CA ILE A 80 -2.05 10.51 5.40
C ILE A 80 -2.37 11.61 4.38
N VAL A 81 -2.07 12.85 4.71
CA VAL A 81 -2.31 13.96 3.78
C VAL A 81 -1.39 13.85 2.59
N GLY A 82 -0.11 13.54 2.83
CA GLY A 82 0.84 13.34 1.74
C GLY A 82 0.48 12.16 0.87
N ALA A 83 -0.04 11.08 1.48
CA ALA A 83 -0.51 9.93 0.71
C ALA A 83 -1.68 10.32 -0.18
N ALA A 84 -2.62 11.07 0.35
CA ALA A 84 -3.77 11.52 -0.41
C ALA A 84 -3.33 12.41 -1.57
N GLN A 85 -2.35 13.27 -1.34
CA GLN A 85 -1.81 14.11 -2.40
C GLN A 85 -1.18 13.28 -3.52
N ALA A 86 -0.42 12.25 -3.15
CA ALA A 86 0.20 11.37 -4.15
C ALA A 86 -0.87 10.68 -5.01
N ILE A 87 -1.91 10.20 -4.37
CA ILE A 87 -3.02 9.56 -5.08
C ILE A 87 -3.68 10.56 -6.02
N ARG A 88 -3.92 11.76 -5.54
CA ARG A 88 -4.57 12.80 -6.32
C ARG A 88 -3.74 13.19 -7.54
N GLU A 89 -2.43 13.34 -7.35
CA GLU A 89 -1.56 13.72 -8.46
C GLU A 89 -1.60 12.68 -9.57
N LYS A 90 -1.50 11.42 -9.20
CA LYS A 90 -1.55 10.36 -10.20
C LYS A 90 -2.94 10.24 -10.81
N TRP A 91 -3.97 10.47 -10.02
CA TRP A 91 -5.34 10.45 -10.51
C TRP A 91 -5.55 11.47 -11.62
N LEU A 92 -5.06 12.69 -11.40
CA LEU A 92 -5.23 13.76 -12.38
C LEU A 92 -4.39 13.53 -13.63
N ALA A 93 -3.25 12.88 -13.49
CA ALA A 93 -2.36 12.60 -14.62
C ALA A 93 -2.72 11.32 -15.36
N TRP A 94 -3.57 10.49 -14.81
CA TRP A 94 -3.88 9.16 -15.36
C TRP A 94 -4.73 9.32 -16.61
N PRO A 95 -4.36 8.68 -17.74
CA PRO A 95 -5.13 8.78 -18.98
C PRO A 95 -6.50 8.14 -18.90
#